data_e8212f90706ee3f7b6023e6d3868639d
#
_entry.id   e8212f90706ee3f7b6023e6d3868639d
#
_cell.length_a   1.000
_cell.length_b   1.000
_cell.length_c   1.000
_cell.angle_alpha   90.00
_cell.angle_beta   90.00
_cell.angle_gamma   90.00
#
_symmetry.space_group_name_H-M   'P 1'
#
loop_
_entity.id
_entity.type
_entity.pdbx_description
1 polymer ?
#
loop_
_entity_poly.entity_id
_entity_poly.type
_entity_poly.pdbx_seq_one_letter_code
_entity_poly.pdbx_strand_id
1 'polypeptide(L)'
;MTTEFPAASKDTPATPGVLLAGGLARRMGGGDKPMRQIGGVSILTRVIARLKPQCDTLVLNANGDPKRFAGFGLPVIADSVENFPGPLAGILAGLDWAAENRPDAAWVLSAAADCPFLPRDLVARLHRVRIEQNAELAVAASGGQSHPVIGLWSVALREELRHALVIEDIRKIDRWTARYRLATVTWVTEPLDPFFNANTVDDLAQAERLEALDGE
;
A
#
# COMPACT_ATOMS: atom_id res chain seq x y z
N MET A 1 1.16 14.02 -28.03
CA MET A 1 0.47 12.71 -28.09
C MET A 1 0.02 12.42 -26.67
N THR A 2 -1.25 12.64 -26.39
CA THR A 2 -1.86 12.34 -25.08
C THR A 2 -1.94 10.84 -24.95
N THR A 3 -1.06 10.24 -24.15
CA THR A 3 -1.17 8.84 -23.78
C THR A 3 -2.34 8.73 -22.80
N GLU A 4 -3.52 8.38 -23.31
CA GLU A 4 -4.64 7.94 -22.46
C GLU A 4 -4.18 6.71 -21.70
N PHE A 5 -3.97 6.86 -20.40
CA PHE A 5 -3.81 5.71 -19.51
C PHE A 5 -5.15 4.97 -19.49
N PRO A 6 -5.17 3.66 -19.76
CA PRO A 6 -6.41 2.91 -19.72
C PRO A 6 -7.03 3.05 -18.33
N ALA A 7 -8.27 3.54 -18.30
CA ALA A 7 -9.12 3.46 -17.11
C ALA A 7 -9.10 2.01 -16.60
N ALA A 8 -9.25 1.83 -15.28
CA ALA A 8 -9.33 0.51 -14.65
C ALA A 8 -10.17 -0.41 -15.52
N SER A 9 -9.56 -1.50 -15.99
CA SER A 9 -10.25 -2.46 -16.87
C SER A 9 -11.50 -2.94 -16.14
N LYS A 10 -12.62 -3.07 -16.85
CA LYS A 10 -13.90 -3.58 -16.29
C LYS A 10 -13.78 -4.99 -15.69
N ASP A 11 -12.63 -5.63 -15.88
CA ASP A 11 -12.33 -6.99 -15.43
C ASP A 11 -11.50 -7.04 -14.12
N THR A 12 -11.14 -5.88 -13.53
CA THR A 12 -10.43 -5.86 -12.25
C THR A 12 -11.43 -6.07 -11.11
N PRO A 13 -11.26 -7.10 -10.26
CA PRO A 13 -12.16 -7.34 -9.13
C PRO A 13 -12.24 -6.14 -8.19
N ALA A 14 -13.40 -5.94 -7.56
CA ALA A 14 -13.56 -4.95 -6.50
C ALA A 14 -12.49 -5.18 -5.42
N THR A 15 -11.69 -4.16 -5.15
CA THR A 15 -10.50 -4.28 -4.31
C THR A 15 -10.40 -3.08 -3.39
N PRO A 16 -10.80 -3.20 -2.11
CA PRO A 16 -10.52 -2.18 -1.12
C PRO A 16 -9.01 -2.07 -0.89
N GLY A 17 -8.55 -0.84 -0.64
CA GLY A 17 -7.15 -0.54 -0.34
C GLY A 17 -6.94 -0.10 1.10
N VAL A 18 -5.91 -0.62 1.76
CA VAL A 18 -5.42 -0.16 3.06
C VAL A 18 -4.10 0.59 2.90
N LEU A 19 -4.07 1.85 3.32
CA LEU A 19 -2.88 2.69 3.34
C LEU A 19 -2.20 2.56 4.70
N LEU A 20 -0.99 2.01 4.73
CA LEU A 20 -0.23 1.82 5.96
C LEU A 20 0.51 3.11 6.33
N ALA A 21 -0.04 3.85 7.30
CA ALA A 21 0.50 5.14 7.76
C ALA A 21 1.12 5.07 9.17
N GLY A 22 1.38 3.88 9.69
CA GLY A 22 1.84 3.63 11.06
C GLY A 22 3.29 4.01 11.38
N GLY A 23 4.03 4.62 10.48
CA GLY A 23 5.44 5.02 10.68
C GLY A 23 5.58 6.37 11.38
N LEU A 24 6.13 6.40 12.60
CA LEU A 24 6.57 7.64 13.24
C LEU A 24 7.83 8.17 12.57
N ALA A 25 7.83 9.44 12.14
CA ALA A 25 8.97 10.10 11.50
C ALA A 25 10.10 10.45 12.50
N ARG A 26 10.55 9.48 13.32
CA ARG A 26 11.56 9.68 14.36
C ARG A 26 12.88 10.25 13.81
N ARG A 27 13.25 9.87 12.58
CA ARG A 27 14.49 10.31 11.90
C ARG A 27 14.36 11.67 11.18
N MET A 28 13.15 12.23 11.08
CA MET A 28 12.85 13.46 10.36
C MET A 28 12.32 14.57 11.28
N GLY A 29 12.69 14.56 12.57
CA GLY A 29 12.29 15.59 13.54
C GLY A 29 10.90 15.44 14.11
N GLY A 30 10.27 14.25 13.97
CA GLY A 30 8.93 13.95 14.51
C GLY A 30 7.79 14.25 13.55
N GLY A 31 6.56 14.00 13.99
CA GLY A 31 5.34 14.13 13.18
C GLY A 31 5.04 12.90 12.33
N ASP A 32 3.93 12.96 11.58
CA ASP A 32 3.51 11.89 10.68
C ASP A 32 4.21 12.04 9.33
N LYS A 33 5.02 11.05 8.96
CA LYS A 33 5.77 11.03 7.72
C LYS A 33 4.90 11.25 6.46
N PRO A 34 3.70 10.64 6.33
CA PRO A 34 2.81 10.85 5.18
C PRO A 34 2.27 12.27 5.06
N MET A 35 2.37 13.09 6.11
CA MET A 35 1.92 14.50 6.13
C MET A 35 2.96 15.45 5.54
N ARG A 36 4.20 15.02 5.30
CA ARG A 36 5.22 15.82 4.65
C ARG A 36 4.81 16.18 3.22
N GLN A 37 5.27 17.33 2.74
CA GLN A 37 4.88 17.87 1.45
C GLN A 37 5.97 17.72 0.40
N ILE A 38 5.55 17.51 -0.83
CA ILE A 38 6.34 17.56 -2.05
C ILE A 38 5.61 18.56 -2.94
N GLY A 39 6.27 19.67 -3.32
CA GLY A 39 5.64 20.73 -4.11
C GLY A 39 4.37 21.31 -3.48
N GLY A 40 4.30 21.43 -2.14
CA GLY A 40 3.14 21.96 -1.43
C GLY A 40 1.98 20.97 -1.22
N VAL A 41 2.07 19.73 -1.72
CA VAL A 41 1.04 18.69 -1.60
C VAL A 41 1.56 17.58 -0.70
N SER A 42 0.77 17.14 0.31
CA SER A 42 1.21 16.06 1.21
C SER A 42 1.42 14.74 0.46
N ILE A 43 2.39 13.94 0.91
CA ILE A 43 2.65 12.62 0.34
C ILE A 43 1.38 11.78 0.37
N LEU A 44 0.66 11.78 1.49
CA LEU A 44 -0.59 11.03 1.64
C LEU A 44 -1.65 11.48 0.61
N THR A 45 -1.79 12.78 0.34
CA THR A 45 -2.70 13.27 -0.70
C THR A 45 -2.36 12.68 -2.07
N ARG A 46 -1.06 12.59 -2.40
CA ARG A 46 -0.59 12.00 -3.67
C ARG A 46 -0.89 10.52 -3.74
N VAL A 47 -0.60 9.77 -2.67
CA VAL A 47 -0.91 8.33 -2.58
C VAL A 47 -2.42 8.08 -2.76
N ILE A 48 -3.27 8.87 -2.08
CA ILE A 48 -4.72 8.78 -2.21
C ILE A 48 -5.15 9.06 -3.65
N ALA A 49 -4.64 10.12 -4.28
CA ALA A 49 -4.97 10.47 -5.67
C ALA A 49 -4.58 9.36 -6.67
N ARG A 50 -3.50 8.62 -6.41
CA ARG A 50 -3.06 7.49 -7.23
C ARG A 50 -3.94 6.25 -7.07
N LEU A 51 -4.37 5.96 -5.84
CA LEU A 51 -5.07 4.71 -5.54
C LEU A 51 -6.59 4.82 -5.60
N LYS A 52 -7.16 6.01 -5.36
CA LYS A 52 -8.61 6.23 -5.41
C LYS A 52 -9.27 5.80 -6.73
N PRO A 53 -8.67 5.99 -7.92
CA PRO A 53 -9.23 5.47 -9.18
C PRO A 53 -9.11 3.95 -9.35
N GLN A 54 -8.27 3.27 -8.56
CA GLN A 54 -7.94 1.86 -8.70
C GLN A 54 -8.62 0.98 -7.65
N CYS A 55 -9.02 1.57 -6.52
CA CYS A 55 -9.67 0.88 -5.41
C CYS A 55 -11.10 1.37 -5.27
N ASP A 56 -12.03 0.47 -5.00
CA ASP A 56 -13.43 0.81 -4.78
C ASP A 56 -13.65 1.51 -3.42
N THR A 57 -12.77 1.27 -2.47
CA THR A 57 -12.74 1.95 -1.16
C THR A 57 -11.29 2.06 -0.67
N LEU A 58 -10.97 3.14 0.02
CA LEU A 58 -9.67 3.32 0.69
C LEU A 58 -9.89 3.51 2.18
N VAL A 59 -9.07 2.86 3.00
CA VAL A 59 -8.98 3.07 4.44
C VAL A 59 -7.53 3.38 4.84
N LEU A 60 -7.35 4.12 5.91
CA LEU A 60 -6.04 4.46 6.44
C LEU A 60 -5.78 3.66 7.71
N ASN A 61 -4.75 2.83 7.72
CA ASN A 61 -4.31 2.15 8.93
C ASN A 61 -3.31 3.04 9.68
N ALA A 62 -3.69 3.44 10.88
CA ALA A 62 -2.84 4.21 11.77
C ALA A 62 -3.27 4.05 13.23
N ASN A 63 -2.31 3.86 14.13
CA ASN A 63 -2.55 3.83 15.57
C ASN A 63 -2.52 5.24 16.17
N GLY A 64 -3.17 5.43 17.32
CA GLY A 64 -3.26 6.70 18.04
C GLY A 64 -4.46 7.54 17.62
N ASP A 65 -4.41 8.87 17.78
CA ASP A 65 -5.55 9.76 17.51
C ASP A 65 -5.88 9.83 16.00
N PRO A 66 -7.06 9.34 15.57
CA PRO A 66 -7.47 9.38 14.17
C PRO A 66 -7.75 10.80 13.66
N LYS A 67 -8.00 11.77 14.55
CA LYS A 67 -8.30 13.17 14.17
C LYS A 67 -7.20 13.82 13.35
N ARG A 68 -5.94 13.39 13.50
CA ARG A 68 -4.82 13.90 12.70
C ARG A 68 -4.94 13.62 11.20
N PHE A 69 -5.82 12.68 10.82
CA PHE A 69 -6.10 12.34 9.40
C PHE A 69 -7.51 12.77 8.94
N ALA A 70 -8.28 13.52 9.76
CA ALA A 70 -9.66 13.90 9.46
C ALA A 70 -9.80 14.66 8.13
N GLY A 71 -8.77 15.45 7.73
CA GLY A 71 -8.77 16.21 6.49
C GLY A 71 -8.74 15.38 5.20
N PHE A 72 -8.49 14.07 5.27
CA PHE A 72 -8.42 13.21 4.08
C PHE A 72 -9.74 12.52 3.74
N GLY A 73 -10.74 12.56 4.63
CA GLY A 73 -12.06 11.97 4.38
C GLY A 73 -12.06 10.45 4.23
N LEU A 74 -11.05 9.77 4.77
CA LEU A 74 -10.94 8.31 4.78
C LEU A 74 -11.24 7.75 6.17
N PRO A 75 -11.88 6.56 6.27
CA PRO A 75 -11.92 5.83 7.52
C PRO A 75 -10.52 5.55 8.04
N VAL A 76 -10.30 5.77 9.33
CA VAL A 76 -9.02 5.45 10.00
C VAL A 76 -9.23 4.23 10.89
N ILE A 77 -8.43 3.19 10.69
CA ILE A 77 -8.49 1.94 11.44
C ILE A 77 -7.19 1.73 12.20
N ALA A 78 -7.26 1.28 13.44
CA ALA A 78 -6.11 0.86 14.22
C ALA A 78 -5.72 -0.59 13.87
N ASP A 79 -4.55 -1.02 14.30
CA ASP A 79 -4.16 -2.44 14.22
C ASP A 79 -5.16 -3.31 15.00
N SER A 80 -5.54 -4.47 14.44
CA SER A 80 -6.47 -5.41 15.05
C SER A 80 -5.83 -6.23 16.20
N VAL A 81 -4.50 -6.23 16.28
CA VAL A 81 -3.72 -6.95 17.28
C VAL A 81 -2.76 -6.01 17.98
N GLU A 82 -2.79 -6.03 19.33
CA GLU A 82 -1.94 -5.16 20.13
C GLU A 82 -0.49 -5.70 20.22
N ASN A 83 0.47 -4.79 20.39
CA ASN A 83 1.89 -5.12 20.60
C ASN A 83 2.59 -5.86 19.47
N PHE A 84 2.05 -5.85 18.26
CA PHE A 84 2.68 -6.41 17.06
C PHE A 84 3.12 -5.27 16.11
N PRO A 85 4.27 -4.64 16.37
CA PRO A 85 4.76 -3.58 15.49
C PRO A 85 5.16 -4.18 14.15
N GLY A 86 4.72 -3.53 13.08
CA GLY A 86 5.13 -3.91 11.73
C GLY A 86 3.97 -3.92 10.73
N PRO A 87 4.29 -4.01 9.44
CA PRO A 87 3.29 -3.86 8.40
C PRO A 87 2.25 -4.99 8.34
N LEU A 88 2.57 -6.21 8.81
CA LEU A 88 1.62 -7.33 8.84
C LEU A 88 0.40 -7.06 9.74
N ALA A 89 0.57 -6.33 10.85
CA ALA A 89 -0.55 -5.95 11.72
C ALA A 89 -1.51 -4.99 11.01
N GLY A 90 -0.97 -4.01 10.27
CA GLY A 90 -1.77 -3.09 9.47
C GLY A 90 -2.44 -3.78 8.26
N ILE A 91 -1.77 -4.75 7.63
CA ILE A 91 -2.37 -5.57 6.58
C ILE A 91 -3.53 -6.38 7.14
N LEU A 92 -3.35 -7.02 8.30
CA LEU A 92 -4.42 -7.75 8.99
C LEU A 92 -5.61 -6.85 9.32
N ALA A 93 -5.36 -5.63 9.82
CA ALA A 93 -6.43 -4.67 10.08
C ALA A 93 -7.22 -4.33 8.81
N GLY A 94 -6.54 -4.19 7.67
CA GLY A 94 -7.18 -4.00 6.37
C GLY A 94 -8.04 -5.19 5.94
N LEU A 95 -7.56 -6.43 6.16
CA LEU A 95 -8.30 -7.66 5.87
C LEU A 95 -9.54 -7.81 6.78
N ASP A 96 -9.42 -7.48 8.07
CA ASP A 96 -10.52 -7.48 9.02
C ASP A 96 -11.59 -6.47 8.61
N TRP A 97 -11.17 -5.25 8.31
CA TRP A 97 -12.07 -4.20 7.87
C TRP A 97 -12.82 -4.61 6.59
N ALA A 98 -12.12 -5.20 5.62
CA ALA A 98 -12.74 -5.67 4.38
C ALA A 98 -13.74 -6.79 4.63
N ALA A 99 -13.42 -7.77 5.47
CA ALA A 99 -14.33 -8.86 5.81
C ALA A 99 -15.64 -8.36 6.46
N GLU A 100 -15.57 -7.28 7.25
CA GLU A 100 -16.73 -6.70 7.93
C GLU A 100 -17.55 -5.76 7.03
N ASN A 101 -16.87 -4.93 6.21
CA ASN A 101 -17.50 -3.83 5.49
C ASN A 101 -17.65 -4.07 3.99
N ARG A 102 -16.92 -5.04 3.43
CA ARG A 102 -16.89 -5.40 2.01
C ARG A 102 -16.86 -6.93 1.84
N PRO A 103 -17.94 -7.63 2.26
CA PRO A 103 -17.99 -9.10 2.21
C PRO A 103 -17.91 -9.66 0.79
N ASP A 104 -18.13 -8.82 -0.23
CA ASP A 104 -17.96 -9.12 -1.64
C ASP A 104 -16.50 -9.08 -2.11
N ALA A 105 -15.59 -8.46 -1.34
CA ALA A 105 -14.20 -8.35 -1.71
C ALA A 105 -13.41 -9.60 -1.30
N ALA A 106 -12.85 -10.30 -2.28
CA ALA A 106 -11.97 -11.43 -2.03
C ALA A 106 -10.51 -11.04 -1.79
N TRP A 107 -10.15 -9.79 -2.10
CA TRP A 107 -8.77 -9.27 -2.08
C TRP A 107 -8.72 -7.88 -1.49
N VAL A 108 -7.62 -7.57 -0.81
CA VAL A 108 -7.28 -6.24 -0.29
C VAL A 108 -5.93 -5.83 -0.86
N LEU A 109 -5.82 -4.59 -1.36
CA LEU A 109 -4.53 -3.96 -1.64
C LEU A 109 -3.96 -3.38 -0.35
N SER A 110 -2.70 -3.65 -0.03
CA SER A 110 -1.94 -2.81 0.90
C SER A 110 -0.97 -1.91 0.16
N ALA A 111 -0.77 -0.70 0.65
CA ALA A 111 0.24 0.22 0.13
C ALA A 111 0.83 1.07 1.26
N ALA A 112 2.11 1.42 1.13
CA ALA A 112 2.77 2.34 2.04
C ALA A 112 2.27 3.78 1.78
N ALA A 113 1.92 4.49 2.84
CA ALA A 113 1.41 5.87 2.76
C ALA A 113 2.50 6.92 2.47
N ASP A 114 3.74 6.49 2.22
CA ASP A 114 4.92 7.33 1.98
C ASP A 114 5.59 7.10 0.61
N CYS A 115 4.88 6.42 -0.31
CA CYS A 115 5.29 6.22 -1.71
C CYS A 115 4.47 7.13 -2.65
N PRO A 116 4.91 8.37 -2.94
CA PRO A 116 4.09 9.38 -3.65
C PRO A 116 3.81 9.06 -5.11
N PHE A 117 4.60 8.17 -5.72
CA PHE A 117 4.60 7.92 -7.18
C PHE A 117 3.99 6.56 -7.57
N LEU A 118 3.18 5.95 -6.70
CA LEU A 118 2.57 4.65 -6.97
C LEU A 118 1.99 4.55 -8.39
N PRO A 119 2.17 3.40 -9.09
CA PRO A 119 1.71 3.24 -10.47
C PRO A 119 0.18 3.39 -10.58
N ARG A 120 -0.28 3.98 -11.67
CA ARG A 120 -1.71 4.13 -11.96
C ARG A 120 -2.38 2.82 -12.41
N ASP A 121 -1.60 1.78 -12.67
CA ASP A 121 -2.01 0.43 -13.07
C ASP A 121 -1.74 -0.64 -11.99
N LEU A 122 -1.42 -0.21 -10.76
CA LEU A 122 -0.94 -1.08 -9.68
C LEU A 122 -1.90 -2.25 -9.42
N VAL A 123 -3.17 -1.96 -9.13
CA VAL A 123 -4.17 -2.96 -8.76
C VAL A 123 -4.44 -3.93 -9.93
N ALA A 124 -4.68 -3.38 -11.11
CA ALA A 124 -4.98 -4.18 -12.31
C ALA A 124 -3.82 -5.12 -12.66
N ARG A 125 -2.59 -4.61 -12.57
CA ARG A 125 -1.40 -5.39 -12.91
C ARG A 125 -1.08 -6.47 -11.89
N LEU A 126 -1.26 -6.18 -10.60
CA LEU A 126 -1.14 -7.18 -9.53
C LEU A 126 -2.18 -8.31 -9.72
N HIS A 127 -3.44 -7.98 -9.99
CA HIS A 127 -4.48 -8.98 -10.24
C HIS A 127 -4.17 -9.83 -11.47
N ARG A 128 -3.77 -9.22 -12.58
CA ARG A 128 -3.43 -9.94 -13.81
C ARG A 128 -2.36 -10.99 -13.56
N VAL A 129 -1.21 -10.59 -13.01
CA VAL A 129 -0.07 -11.51 -12.83
C VAL A 129 -0.39 -12.59 -11.79
N ARG A 130 -1.14 -12.24 -10.72
CA ARG A 130 -1.63 -13.21 -9.75
C ARG A 130 -2.49 -14.28 -10.40
N ILE A 131 -3.39 -13.90 -11.30
CA ILE A 131 -4.26 -14.85 -12.02
C ILE A 131 -3.44 -15.72 -12.97
N GLU A 132 -2.55 -15.13 -13.77
CA GLU A 132 -1.68 -15.83 -14.71
C GLU A 132 -0.80 -16.89 -14.01
N GLN A 133 -0.33 -16.59 -12.79
CA GLN A 133 0.52 -17.48 -12.01
C GLN A 133 -0.25 -18.37 -11.03
N ASN A 134 -1.58 -18.28 -10.99
CA ASN A 134 -2.44 -18.95 -10.00
C ASN A 134 -1.91 -18.74 -8.57
N ALA A 135 -1.55 -17.50 -8.24
CA ALA A 135 -0.95 -17.14 -6.97
C ALA A 135 -2.00 -16.69 -5.94
N GLU A 136 -1.71 -16.95 -4.67
CA GLU A 136 -2.56 -16.61 -3.52
C GLU A 136 -2.27 -15.20 -3.02
N LEU A 137 -1.09 -14.68 -3.33
CA LEU A 137 -0.62 -13.34 -2.96
C LEU A 137 0.10 -12.71 -4.15
N ALA A 138 0.14 -11.39 -4.19
CA ALA A 138 0.98 -10.69 -5.17
C ALA A 138 1.65 -9.48 -4.51
N VAL A 139 2.92 -9.23 -4.85
CA VAL A 139 3.67 -8.07 -4.34
C VAL A 139 4.36 -7.34 -5.47
N ALA A 140 4.58 -6.04 -5.25
CA ALA A 140 5.30 -5.19 -6.18
C ALA A 140 6.82 -5.36 -6.05
N ALA A 141 7.53 -5.11 -7.16
CA ALA A 141 8.99 -5.05 -7.21
C ALA A 141 9.46 -3.97 -8.20
N SER A 142 10.63 -3.39 -7.98
CA SER A 142 11.33 -2.50 -8.92
C SER A 142 12.84 -2.56 -8.66
N GLY A 143 13.67 -2.26 -9.65
CA GLY A 143 15.12 -2.19 -9.48
C GLY A 143 15.77 -3.44 -8.86
N GLY A 144 15.17 -4.62 -9.06
CA GLY A 144 15.65 -5.87 -8.47
C GLY A 144 15.29 -6.05 -6.99
N GLN A 145 14.47 -5.17 -6.41
CA GLN A 145 14.02 -5.24 -5.01
C GLN A 145 12.51 -5.49 -4.94
N SER A 146 12.10 -6.33 -4.00
CA SER A 146 10.69 -6.52 -3.66
C SER A 146 10.22 -5.43 -2.69
N HIS A 147 8.97 -4.98 -2.88
CA HIS A 147 8.28 -4.03 -2.00
C HIS A 147 7.10 -4.73 -1.31
N PRO A 148 7.36 -5.65 -0.37
CA PRO A 148 6.34 -6.58 0.13
C PRO A 148 5.21 -5.90 0.91
N VAL A 149 5.35 -4.64 1.28
CA VAL A 149 4.27 -3.82 1.88
C VAL A 149 3.23 -3.43 0.82
N ILE A 150 3.61 -3.43 -0.46
CA ILE A 150 2.73 -3.05 -1.57
C ILE A 150 2.31 -4.32 -2.30
N GLY A 151 1.09 -4.77 -2.06
CA GLY A 151 0.64 -6.05 -2.58
C GLY A 151 -0.85 -6.34 -2.41
N LEU A 152 -1.30 -7.42 -3.04
CA LEU A 152 -2.63 -8.00 -2.92
C LEU A 152 -2.63 -9.18 -1.96
N TRP A 153 -3.59 -9.16 -1.05
CA TRP A 153 -3.76 -10.12 0.03
C TRP A 153 -5.14 -10.75 -0.05
N SER A 154 -5.21 -12.08 -0.03
CA SER A 154 -6.49 -12.78 0.00
C SER A 154 -7.16 -12.62 1.36
N VAL A 155 -8.43 -12.19 1.36
CA VAL A 155 -9.25 -12.09 2.58
C VAL A 155 -9.41 -13.47 3.24
N ALA A 156 -9.40 -14.55 2.46
CA ALA A 156 -9.49 -15.92 2.97
C ALA A 156 -8.31 -16.29 3.89
N LEU A 157 -7.13 -15.66 3.74
CA LEU A 157 -5.95 -15.91 4.56
C LEU A 157 -5.89 -15.08 5.86
N ARG A 158 -6.94 -14.32 6.15
CA ARG A 158 -7.01 -13.41 7.29
C ARG A 158 -6.72 -14.10 8.63
N GLU A 159 -7.39 -15.21 8.92
CA GLU A 159 -7.23 -15.91 10.19
C GLU A 159 -5.88 -16.64 10.29
N GLU A 160 -5.33 -17.11 9.17
CA GLU A 160 -3.97 -17.66 9.13
C GLU A 160 -2.91 -16.59 9.39
N LEU A 161 -3.11 -15.36 8.88
CA LEU A 161 -2.23 -14.24 9.20
C LEU A 161 -2.33 -13.85 10.67
N ARG A 162 -3.54 -13.85 11.25
CA ARG A 162 -3.76 -13.59 12.67
C ARG A 162 -3.02 -14.63 13.53
N HIS A 163 -3.18 -15.90 13.19
CA HIS A 163 -2.50 -17.00 13.89
C HIS A 163 -0.96 -16.84 13.80
N ALA A 164 -0.45 -16.53 12.62
CA ALA A 164 0.98 -16.35 12.40
C ALA A 164 1.54 -15.16 13.23
N LEU A 165 0.79 -14.07 13.35
CA LEU A 165 1.18 -12.94 14.21
C LEU A 165 1.12 -13.30 15.69
N VAL A 166 -0.05 -13.77 16.17
CA VAL A 166 -0.35 -13.86 17.60
C VAL A 166 0.29 -15.10 18.26
N ILE A 167 0.32 -16.23 17.55
CA ILE A 167 0.77 -17.50 18.10
C ILE A 167 2.20 -17.82 17.71
N GLU A 168 2.57 -17.54 16.44
CA GLU A 168 3.90 -17.90 15.94
C GLU A 168 4.91 -16.74 16.02
N ASP A 169 4.48 -15.54 16.42
CA ASP A 169 5.28 -14.30 16.48
C ASP A 169 6.01 -13.98 15.16
N ILE A 170 5.35 -14.23 14.03
CA ILE A 170 5.89 -13.91 12.71
C ILE A 170 5.65 -12.43 12.42
N ARG A 171 6.74 -11.65 12.30
CA ARG A 171 6.71 -10.19 12.12
C ARG A 171 7.21 -9.74 10.74
N LYS A 172 7.95 -10.60 10.04
CA LYS A 172 8.49 -10.31 8.70
C LYS A 172 7.54 -10.80 7.63
N ILE A 173 7.20 -9.90 6.69
CA ILE A 173 6.30 -10.23 5.57
C ILE A 173 6.86 -11.43 4.78
N ASP A 174 8.14 -11.38 4.41
CA ASP A 174 8.78 -12.44 3.60
C ASP A 174 8.66 -13.83 4.24
N ARG A 175 8.76 -13.90 5.58
CA ARG A 175 8.62 -15.16 6.30
C ARG A 175 7.21 -15.72 6.23
N TRP A 176 6.20 -14.85 6.22
CA TRP A 176 4.81 -15.28 6.14
C TRP A 176 4.43 -15.61 4.70
N THR A 177 4.78 -14.76 3.73
CA THR A 177 4.45 -14.96 2.32
C THR A 177 5.14 -16.18 1.69
N ALA A 178 6.30 -16.60 2.23
CA ALA A 178 7.00 -17.82 1.78
C ALA A 178 6.19 -19.11 1.95
N ARG A 179 5.04 -19.08 2.64
CA ARG A 179 4.12 -20.22 2.83
C ARG A 179 3.16 -20.42 1.66
N TYR A 180 3.06 -19.43 0.76
CA TYR A 180 2.05 -19.34 -0.29
C TYR A 180 2.69 -19.16 -1.67
N ARG A 181 1.90 -19.41 -2.70
CA ARG A 181 2.30 -19.01 -4.06
C ARG A 181 2.21 -17.50 -4.16
N LEU A 182 3.37 -16.87 -4.28
CA LEU A 182 3.54 -15.43 -4.33
C LEU A 182 3.91 -14.98 -5.74
N ALA A 183 3.06 -14.18 -6.37
CA ALA A 183 3.39 -13.49 -7.61
C ALA A 183 4.21 -12.23 -7.31
N THR A 184 5.32 -12.05 -8.01
CA THR A 184 6.12 -10.81 -7.95
C THR A 184 5.94 -10.05 -9.25
N VAL A 185 5.45 -8.82 -9.17
CA VAL A 185 5.17 -7.96 -10.32
C VAL A 185 6.18 -6.83 -10.36
N THR A 186 6.99 -6.78 -11.42
CA THR A 186 8.10 -5.83 -11.54
C THR A 186 7.72 -4.64 -12.40
N TRP A 187 7.99 -3.43 -11.91
CA TRP A 187 7.92 -2.17 -12.65
C TRP A 187 9.32 -1.69 -13.00
N VAL A 188 9.40 -0.93 -14.11
CA VAL A 188 10.64 -0.25 -14.51
C VAL A 188 10.90 0.95 -13.59
N THR A 189 12.16 1.30 -13.42
CA THR A 189 12.59 2.41 -12.56
C THR A 189 12.91 3.70 -13.35
N GLU A 190 12.86 3.65 -14.66
CA GLU A 190 13.07 4.78 -15.53
C GLU A 190 11.74 5.31 -16.09
N PRO A 191 11.54 6.63 -16.16
CA PRO A 191 12.42 7.71 -15.68
C PRO A 191 12.37 7.90 -14.16
N LEU A 192 11.47 7.21 -13.45
CA LEU A 192 11.19 7.32 -12.03
C LEU A 192 10.84 5.97 -11.44
N ASP A 193 11.47 5.61 -10.28
CA ASP A 193 11.03 4.45 -9.51
C ASP A 193 9.66 4.71 -8.87
N PRO A 194 8.60 3.97 -9.28
CA PRO A 194 7.26 4.20 -8.78
C PRO A 194 7.08 3.85 -7.30
N PHE A 195 8.02 3.12 -6.72
CA PHE A 195 8.01 2.75 -5.29
C PHE A 195 9.03 3.53 -4.46
N PHE A 196 9.53 4.64 -5.02
CA PHE A 196 10.36 5.58 -4.29
C PHE A 196 9.70 5.97 -2.97
N ASN A 197 10.43 5.81 -1.86
CA ASN A 197 9.93 6.08 -0.52
C ASN A 197 10.66 7.29 0.08
N ALA A 198 9.93 8.37 0.35
CA ALA A 198 10.49 9.60 0.93
C ALA A 198 10.70 9.45 2.44
N ASN A 199 11.87 8.93 2.85
CA ASN A 199 12.22 8.64 4.25
C ASN A 199 13.00 9.74 4.95
N THR A 200 13.71 10.59 4.20
CA THR A 200 14.62 11.62 4.69
C THR A 200 14.28 12.98 4.09
N VAL A 201 14.90 14.04 4.59
CA VAL A 201 14.78 15.39 3.99
C VAL A 201 15.38 15.41 2.58
N ASP A 202 16.47 14.68 2.36
CA ASP A 202 17.09 14.56 1.04
C ASP A 202 16.19 13.82 0.05
N ASP A 203 15.47 12.78 0.52
CA ASP A 203 14.46 12.10 -0.31
C ASP A 203 13.32 13.03 -0.71
N LEU A 204 12.89 13.95 0.18
CA LEU A 204 11.86 14.94 -0.17
C LEU A 204 12.37 15.88 -1.28
N ALA A 205 13.60 16.40 -1.14
CA ALA A 205 14.20 17.23 -2.18
C ALA A 205 14.43 16.48 -3.49
N GLN A 206 14.70 15.17 -3.43
CA GLN A 206 14.75 14.31 -4.61
C GLN A 206 13.36 14.13 -5.21
N ALA A 207 12.33 13.86 -4.39
CA ALA A 207 10.96 13.70 -4.83
C ALA A 207 10.42 14.96 -5.54
N GLU A 208 10.77 16.16 -5.09
CA GLU A 208 10.42 17.42 -5.77
C GLU A 208 11.02 17.50 -7.18
N ARG A 209 12.26 17.05 -7.37
CA ARG A 209 12.89 16.97 -8.69
C ARG A 209 12.23 15.93 -9.59
N LEU A 210 11.84 14.79 -9.01
CA LEU A 210 11.19 13.70 -9.73
C LEU A 210 9.74 14.00 -10.08
N GLU A 211 9.07 14.90 -9.35
CA GLU A 211 7.70 15.34 -9.64
C GLU A 211 7.57 15.90 -11.06
N ALA A 212 8.59 16.59 -11.55
CA ALA A 212 8.60 17.13 -12.91
C ALA A 212 8.56 16.03 -14.00
N LEU A 213 9.03 14.81 -13.67
CA LEU A 213 9.03 13.65 -14.56
C LEU A 213 7.74 12.83 -14.47
N ASP A 214 6.96 12.99 -13.41
CA ASP A 214 5.74 12.21 -13.14
C ASP A 214 4.52 12.66 -13.97
N GLY A 215 4.62 13.80 -14.64
CA GLY A 215 3.58 14.41 -15.50
C GLY A 215 3.73 14.12 -17.00
N GLU A 216 4.85 13.49 -17.40
CA GLU A 216 5.11 13.09 -18.80
C GLU A 216 4.71 11.63 -19.05
#